data_553d8978b49ebb595ce66bee9abec018
#
_entry.id   553d8978b49ebb595ce66bee9abec018
#
_cell.length_a   1.000
_cell.length_b   1.000
_cell.length_c   1.000
_cell.angle_alpha   90.00
_cell.angle_beta   90.00
_cell.angle_gamma   90.00
#
_symmetry.space_group_name_H-M   'P 1'
#
loop_
_entity.id
_entity.type
_entity.pdbx_description
1 polymer ?
#
loop_
_entity_poly.entity_id
_entity_poly.type
_entity_poly.pdbx_seq_one_letter_code
_entity_poly.pdbx_strand_id
1 'polypeptide(L)'
;MSTARVTANTVAQALWSKQLHSRGKVTSVKVDNQSAAARTIRLQDIFTPDASNGVASPTQQTIERLQITVGAGLTGDVPENELRDAEMLGDAKAIASAIDTACVIICGYHF
;
A
#
# COMPACT_ATOMS: atom_id res chain seq x y z
N MET A 1 14.49 -6.30 7.15
CA MET A 1 13.56 -5.43 6.40
C MET A 1 13.32 -5.99 5.01
N SER A 2 12.10 -6.03 4.58
CA SER A 2 11.72 -6.53 3.27
C SER A 2 11.27 -5.38 2.37
N THR A 3 11.30 -5.60 1.07
CA THR A 3 10.92 -4.60 0.08
C THR A 3 9.99 -5.22 -0.95
N ALA A 4 8.87 -4.55 -1.22
CA ALA A 4 7.96 -4.91 -2.30
C ALA A 4 8.05 -3.87 -3.41
N ARG A 5 7.97 -4.32 -4.66
CA ARG A 5 8.03 -3.45 -5.83
C ARG A 5 6.92 -3.80 -6.81
N VAL A 6 6.11 -2.82 -7.17
CA VAL A 6 5.03 -2.99 -8.15
C VAL A 6 4.98 -1.79 -9.09
N THR A 7 4.36 -1.96 -10.25
CA THR A 7 4.08 -0.85 -11.17
C THR A 7 2.68 -0.32 -10.95
N ALA A 8 2.43 0.94 -11.34
CA ALA A 8 1.13 1.57 -11.20
C ALA A 8 0.08 0.83 -12.02
N ASN A 9 -1.06 0.52 -11.39
CA ASN A 9 -2.16 -0.18 -12.03
C ASN A 9 -3.48 0.24 -11.37
N THR A 10 -4.55 0.31 -12.14
CA THR A 10 -5.89 0.58 -11.62
C THR A 10 -6.49 -0.63 -10.91
N VAL A 11 -5.91 -1.82 -11.11
CA VAL A 11 -6.20 -3.01 -10.33
C VAL A 11 -5.16 -3.10 -9.22
N ALA A 12 -5.61 -3.32 -7.99
CA ALA A 12 -4.70 -3.37 -6.83
C ALA A 12 -3.63 -4.45 -7.00
N GLN A 13 -2.37 -4.06 -6.81
CA GLN A 13 -1.21 -4.95 -6.93
C GLN A 13 -0.77 -5.40 -5.55
N ALA A 14 -0.56 -6.69 -5.37
CA ALA A 14 -0.16 -7.25 -4.07
C ALA A 14 1.26 -6.81 -3.70
N LEU A 15 1.41 -6.30 -2.48
CA LEU A 15 2.70 -5.98 -1.88
C LEU A 15 3.17 -7.12 -0.99
N TRP A 16 2.34 -7.56 -0.05
CA TRP A 16 2.59 -8.75 0.76
C TRP A 16 1.27 -9.31 1.29
N SER A 17 1.29 -10.58 1.66
CA SER A 17 0.15 -11.26 2.26
C SER A 17 0.22 -11.17 3.78
N LYS A 18 -0.95 -11.24 4.41
CA LYS A 18 -1.06 -11.28 5.87
C LYS A 18 -0.23 -12.41 6.46
N GLN A 19 0.51 -12.10 7.50
CA GLN A 19 1.27 -13.08 8.27
C GLN A 19 0.51 -13.46 9.54
N LEU A 20 0.57 -14.72 9.91
CA LEU A 20 -0.08 -15.22 11.12
C LEU A 20 0.58 -14.61 12.36
N HIS A 21 -0.23 -14.05 13.25
CA HIS A 21 0.21 -13.41 14.51
C HIS A 21 1.14 -12.21 14.32
N SER A 22 1.17 -11.61 13.14
CA SER A 22 2.00 -10.45 12.87
C SER A 22 1.25 -9.41 12.06
N ARG A 23 1.66 -8.15 12.19
CA ARG A 23 1.17 -7.06 11.38
C ARG A 23 2.30 -6.51 10.53
N GLY A 24 1.99 -6.21 9.28
CA GLY A 24 2.97 -5.59 8.41
C GLY A 24 3.05 -4.09 8.68
N LYS A 25 4.23 -3.61 9.04
CA LYS A 25 4.45 -2.18 9.22
C LYS A 25 5.22 -1.62 8.04
N VAL A 26 4.68 -0.59 7.43
CA VAL A 26 5.34 0.11 6.32
C VAL A 26 6.43 1.00 6.89
N THR A 27 7.65 0.83 6.43
CA THR A 27 8.81 1.62 6.89
C THR A 27 9.26 2.65 5.89
N SER A 28 8.96 2.48 4.61
CA SER A 28 9.27 3.47 3.59
C SER A 28 8.35 3.29 2.38
N VAL A 29 8.03 4.39 1.71
CA VAL A 29 7.30 4.36 0.44
C VAL A 29 8.02 5.29 -0.51
N LYS A 30 8.36 4.76 -1.69
CA LYS A 30 8.97 5.54 -2.76
C LYS A 30 8.20 5.29 -4.04
N VAL A 31 7.82 6.36 -4.70
CA VAL A 31 7.14 6.29 -6.00
C VAL A 31 7.99 7.02 -7.02
N ASP A 32 8.50 6.27 -8.00
CA ASP A 32 9.28 6.82 -9.10
C ASP A 32 8.36 6.94 -10.32
N ASN A 33 7.88 8.14 -10.57
CA ASN A 33 6.93 8.41 -11.64
C ASN A 33 7.66 9.00 -12.85
N GLN A 34 8.08 8.14 -13.76
CA GLN A 34 8.74 8.53 -15.01
C GLN A 34 7.73 8.74 -16.15
N SER A 35 6.43 8.74 -15.84
CA SER A 35 5.39 8.94 -16.84
C SER A 35 5.23 10.41 -17.22
N ALA A 36 4.43 10.69 -18.24
CA ALA A 36 4.15 12.04 -18.72
C ALA A 36 3.06 12.77 -17.94
N ALA A 37 2.48 12.15 -16.91
CA ALA A 37 1.39 12.73 -16.13
C ALA A 37 1.54 12.39 -14.65
N ALA A 38 0.93 13.21 -13.78
CA ALA A 38 0.89 12.92 -12.35
C ALA A 38 0.11 11.64 -12.08
N ARG A 39 0.53 10.88 -11.05
CA ARG A 39 -0.13 9.65 -10.62
C ARG A 39 -0.40 9.70 -9.14
N THR A 40 -1.59 9.29 -8.74
CA THR A 40 -1.96 9.13 -7.34
C THR A 40 -1.89 7.66 -6.98
N ILE A 41 -1.15 7.36 -5.91
CA ILE A 41 -0.93 6.00 -5.43
C ILE A 41 -1.57 5.87 -4.06
N ARG A 42 -2.29 4.78 -3.83
CA ARG A 42 -2.93 4.48 -2.55
C ARG A 42 -2.48 3.13 -2.06
N LEU A 43 -2.13 3.06 -0.78
CA LEU A 43 -1.84 1.79 -0.11
C LEU A 43 -3.11 1.33 0.60
N GLN A 44 -3.53 0.11 0.32
CA GLN A 44 -4.75 -0.48 0.86
C GLN A 44 -4.42 -1.65 1.77
N ASP A 45 -5.15 -1.73 2.89
CA ASP A 45 -5.12 -2.83 3.85
C ASP A 45 -6.41 -3.62 3.69
N ILE A 46 -6.28 -4.89 3.30
CA ILE A 46 -7.42 -5.77 3.05
C ILE A 46 -7.44 -6.83 4.12
N PHE A 47 -8.44 -6.78 4.99
CA PHE A 47 -8.55 -7.71 6.10
C PHE A 47 -10.01 -8.05 6.40
N THR A 48 -10.20 -9.16 7.10
CA THR A 48 -11.52 -9.56 7.61
C THR A 48 -11.51 -9.37 9.12
N PRO A 49 -12.40 -8.52 9.68
CA PRO A 49 -12.47 -8.33 11.12
C PRO A 49 -12.80 -9.63 11.87
N ASP A 50 -12.35 -9.71 13.11
CA ASP A 50 -12.65 -10.85 13.96
C ASP A 50 -14.14 -10.85 14.36
N ALA A 51 -14.74 -12.04 14.38
CA ALA A 51 -16.13 -12.23 14.78
C ALA A 51 -16.33 -12.23 16.30
N SER A 52 -15.29 -12.07 17.10
CA SER A 52 -15.32 -12.20 18.57
C SER A 52 -16.22 -11.18 19.27
N ASN A 53 -16.59 -10.07 18.62
CA ASN A 53 -17.42 -9.02 19.22
C ASN A 53 -18.91 -9.12 18.87
N GLY A 54 -19.40 -10.32 18.61
CA GLY A 54 -20.81 -10.53 18.31
C GLY A 54 -21.21 -10.27 16.86
N VAL A 55 -20.25 -10.07 15.98
CA VAL A 55 -20.51 -9.94 14.54
C VAL A 55 -20.66 -11.35 13.96
N ALA A 56 -21.88 -11.69 13.52
CA ALA A 56 -22.19 -13.04 13.07
C ALA A 56 -21.48 -13.43 11.75
N SER A 57 -21.22 -12.48 10.89
CA SER A 57 -20.59 -12.74 9.58
C SER A 57 -19.73 -11.53 9.17
N PRO A 58 -18.52 -11.41 9.71
CA PRO A 58 -17.66 -10.29 9.36
C PRO A 58 -17.29 -10.35 7.87
N THR A 59 -17.40 -9.21 7.19
CA THR A 59 -17.05 -9.10 5.78
C THR A 59 -15.66 -8.53 5.63
N GLN A 60 -14.99 -8.90 4.55
CA GLN A 60 -13.69 -8.34 4.22
C GLN A 60 -13.79 -6.82 4.05
N GLN A 61 -12.85 -6.11 4.67
CA GLN A 61 -12.76 -4.66 4.60
C GLN A 61 -11.54 -4.24 3.82
N THR A 62 -11.65 -3.13 3.09
CA THR A 62 -10.53 -2.48 2.42
C THR A 62 -10.39 -1.09 2.99
N ILE A 63 -9.28 -0.81 3.65
CA ILE A 63 -8.99 0.49 4.27
C ILE A 63 -7.79 1.11 3.57
N GLU A 64 -7.94 2.36 3.15
CA GLU A 64 -6.85 3.15 2.59
C GLU A 64 -5.99 3.69 3.73
N ARG A 65 -4.73 3.24 3.80
CA ARG A 65 -3.79 3.65 4.85
C ARG A 65 -2.92 4.83 4.46
N LEU A 66 -2.68 5.01 3.18
CA LEU A 66 -1.80 6.07 2.68
C LEU A 66 -2.20 6.46 1.27
N GLN A 67 -2.12 7.76 0.97
CA GLN A 67 -2.29 8.27 -0.38
C GLN A 67 -1.17 9.26 -0.68
N ILE A 68 -0.55 9.12 -1.85
CA ILE A 68 0.50 10.04 -2.31
C ILE A 68 0.27 10.36 -3.79
N THR A 69 0.45 11.63 -4.15
CA THR A 69 0.40 12.07 -5.55
C THR A 69 1.78 12.51 -5.97
N VAL A 70 2.29 11.96 -7.07
CA VAL A 70 3.61 12.26 -7.59
C VAL A 70 3.48 12.86 -8.99
N GLY A 71 4.07 14.02 -9.20
CA GLY A 71 4.06 14.72 -10.49
C GLY A 71 4.82 13.97 -11.58
N ALA A 72 4.54 14.32 -12.83
CA ALA A 72 5.20 13.72 -13.99
C ALA A 72 6.73 13.90 -13.92
N GLY A 73 7.46 12.82 -14.11
CA GLY A 73 8.93 12.83 -14.08
C GLY A 73 9.56 13.05 -12.71
N LEU A 74 8.77 13.00 -11.63
CA LEU A 74 9.23 13.23 -10.27
C LEU A 74 9.27 11.92 -9.47
N THR A 75 10.05 11.94 -8.39
CA THR A 75 10.10 10.85 -7.43
C THR A 75 9.51 11.34 -6.11
N GLY A 76 8.49 10.64 -5.61
CA GLY A 76 7.90 10.91 -4.30
C GLY A 76 8.49 9.95 -3.27
N ASP A 77 8.73 10.45 -2.06
CA ASP A 77 9.32 9.68 -0.98
C ASP A 77 8.61 10.02 0.32
N VAL A 78 8.13 9.00 1.04
CA VAL A 78 7.48 9.18 2.34
C VAL A 78 8.40 8.60 3.39
N PRO A 79 8.97 9.43 4.27
CA PRO A 79 9.90 8.96 5.30
C PRO A 79 9.17 8.19 6.40
N GLU A 80 9.93 7.39 7.15
CA GLU A 80 9.38 6.53 8.21
C GLU A 80 8.61 7.30 9.28
N ASN A 81 9.04 8.51 9.62
CA ASN A 81 8.35 9.31 10.63
C ASN A 81 6.94 9.74 10.22
N GLU A 82 6.63 9.77 8.94
CA GLU A 82 5.28 10.02 8.43
C GLU A 82 4.46 8.75 8.26
N LEU A 83 5.08 7.59 8.45
CA LEU A 83 4.46 6.27 8.27
C LEU A 83 4.17 5.56 9.60
N ARG A 84 4.26 6.26 10.74
CA ARG A 84 4.11 5.62 12.06
C ARG A 84 2.75 4.92 12.23
N ASP A 85 1.72 5.38 11.55
CA ASP A 85 0.39 4.79 11.62
C ASP A 85 0.07 3.88 10.42
N ALA A 86 1.03 3.65 9.54
CA ALA A 86 0.85 2.82 8.36
C ALA A 86 1.11 1.34 8.69
N GLU A 87 0.21 0.77 9.48
CA GLU A 87 0.27 -0.62 9.91
C GLU A 87 -0.85 -1.41 9.24
N MET A 88 -0.48 -2.52 8.59
CA MET A 88 -1.43 -3.35 7.84
C MET A 88 -1.91 -4.52 8.68
N LEU A 89 -3.23 -4.62 8.85
CA LEU A 89 -3.85 -5.72 9.60
C LEU A 89 -4.01 -6.98 8.75
N GLY A 90 -4.02 -6.84 7.44
CA GLY A 90 -4.20 -7.95 6.51
C GLY A 90 -3.23 -7.89 5.34
N ASP A 91 -3.74 -8.19 4.15
CA ASP A 91 -2.94 -8.13 2.93
C ASP A 91 -2.73 -6.67 2.53
N ALA A 92 -1.51 -6.33 2.13
CA ALA A 92 -1.18 -4.99 1.65
C ALA A 92 -1.19 -4.98 0.13
N LYS A 93 -1.85 -3.97 -0.44
CA LYS A 93 -1.91 -3.77 -1.89
C LYS A 93 -1.71 -2.30 -2.23
N ALA A 94 -1.22 -2.04 -3.44
CA ALA A 94 -1.09 -0.70 -3.98
C ALA A 94 -1.98 -0.57 -5.21
N ILE A 95 -2.70 0.54 -5.30
CA ILE A 95 -3.54 0.87 -6.45
C ILE A 95 -3.19 2.28 -6.92
N ALA A 96 -3.25 2.51 -8.22
CA ALA A 96 -2.92 3.79 -8.82
C ALA A 96 -4.10 4.36 -9.61
N SER A 97 -4.04 5.66 -9.89
CA SER A 97 -5.05 6.36 -10.67
C SER A 97 -5.07 5.96 -12.15
N ALA A 98 -3.98 5.36 -12.66
CA ALA A 98 -3.88 4.88 -14.03
C ALA A 98 -2.89 3.75 -14.15
N ILE A 99 -3.02 2.93 -15.19
CA ILE A 99 -2.04 1.89 -15.52
C ILE A 99 -0.84 2.54 -16.16
N ASP A 100 0.34 2.36 -15.58
CA ASP A 100 1.56 2.94 -16.12
C ASP A 100 2.78 2.16 -15.67
N THR A 101 3.44 1.47 -16.61
CA THR A 101 4.66 0.71 -16.32
C THR A 101 5.87 1.60 -16.06
N ALA A 102 5.80 2.88 -16.43
CA ALA A 102 6.85 3.86 -16.15
C ALA A 102 6.74 4.44 -14.73
N CYS A 103 5.68 4.11 -13.99
CA CYS A 103 5.52 4.51 -12.59
C CYS A 103 5.71 3.29 -11.69
N VAL A 104 6.77 3.32 -10.87
CA VAL A 104 7.15 2.20 -10.01
C VAL A 104 6.96 2.58 -8.55
N ILE A 105 6.34 1.69 -7.79
CA ILE A 105 6.09 1.87 -6.36
C ILE A 105 6.98 0.89 -5.60
N ILE A 106 7.79 1.41 -4.69
CA ILE A 106 8.68 0.61 -3.86
C ILE A 106 8.29 0.83 -2.41
N CYS A 107 7.96 -0.23 -1.71
CA CYS A 107 7.49 -0.19 -0.33
C CYS A 107 8.39 -1.05 0.55
N GLY A 108 9.02 -0.44 1.54
CA GLY A 108 9.77 -1.15 2.58
C GLY A 108 8.84 -1.50 3.73
N TYR A 109 8.97 -2.69 4.29
CA TYR A 109 8.10 -3.14 5.37
C TYR A 109 8.80 -4.17 6.25
N HIS A 110 8.20 -4.42 7.43
CA HIS A 110 8.59 -5.53 8.29
C HIS A 110 7.39 -6.01 9.11
N PHE A 111 7.49 -7.24 9.55
CA PHE A 111 6.48 -7.83 10.45
C PHE A 111 6.93 -7.83 11.89
#